data_251e0588f40ab2f9f3776559eb1424f5
#
_entry.id   251e0588f40ab2f9f3776559eb1424f5
#
_cell.length_a   1.000
_cell.length_b   1.000
_cell.length_c   1.000
_cell.angle_alpha   90.00
_cell.angle_beta   90.00
_cell.angle_gamma   90.00
#
_symmetry.space_group_name_H-M   'P 1'
#
loop_
_entity.id
_entity.type
_entity.pdbx_description
1 polymer ?
#
loop_
_entity_poly.entity_id
_entity_poly.type
_entity_poly.pdbx_seq_one_letter_code
_entity_poly.pdbx_strand_id
1 'polypeptide(L)'
;HEKIANFKRNGQKMKMNIHLENCQLEAFYENRHFLLSHVDMHLNIDTDDSLFVDLSSGKFGGTAIGDSVKLYGDIDMKSDEHTIAMNVSFYGVDPASLGLGNNIHDKLTLIAEAGGPVASPKAEGKITMEQLHIPALSFSHLDGHVFYHHGKMKFTDVTGRVYGGTVKASGNYDIDTRAYDIHLAGKKLDSRYPA
;
A
#
# COMPACT_ATOMS: atom_id res chain seq x y z
N HIS A 1 18.22 6.02 2.61
CA HIS A 1 17.88 6.88 3.75
C HIS A 1 19.14 7.52 4.36
N GLU A 2 20.10 6.71 4.76
CA GLU A 2 21.38 7.20 5.31
C GLU A 2 22.16 8.06 4.31
N LYS A 3 22.12 7.75 3.03
CA LYS A 3 22.83 8.53 2.00
C LYS A 3 22.31 9.95 1.87
N ILE A 4 21.00 10.15 1.89
CA ILE A 4 20.39 11.49 1.81
C ILE A 4 20.68 12.29 3.07
N ALA A 5 20.52 11.67 4.23
CA ALA A 5 20.84 12.29 5.51
C ALA A 5 22.34 12.66 5.64
N ASN A 6 23.22 11.81 5.13
CA ASN A 6 24.67 12.08 5.11
C ASN A 6 25.04 13.22 4.17
N PHE A 7 24.40 13.35 3.00
CA PHE A 7 24.61 14.48 2.12
C PHE A 7 24.30 15.81 2.80
N LYS A 8 23.16 15.89 3.47
CA LYS A 8 22.75 17.09 4.18
C LYS A 8 23.65 17.40 5.40
N ARG A 9 24.04 16.36 6.13
CA ARG A 9 24.90 16.51 7.31
C ARG A 9 26.31 17.00 6.98
N ASN A 10 26.82 16.66 5.80
CA ASN A 10 28.14 17.09 5.32
C ASN A 10 28.11 18.47 4.65
N GLY A 11 26.95 19.17 4.67
CA GLY A 11 26.79 20.49 4.08
C GLY A 11 26.84 20.51 2.54
N GLN A 12 26.85 19.36 1.90
CA GLN A 12 26.82 19.27 0.45
C GLN A 12 25.43 19.58 -0.10
N LYS A 13 25.38 20.59 -0.97
CA LYS A 13 24.17 20.93 -1.74
C LYS A 13 24.16 20.13 -3.03
N MET A 14 23.06 19.48 -3.32
CA MET A 14 22.91 18.71 -4.56
C MET A 14 21.57 19.03 -5.21
N LYS A 15 21.65 19.29 -6.52
CA LYS A 15 20.47 19.28 -7.40
C LYS A 15 20.69 18.23 -8.46
N MET A 16 19.74 17.31 -8.60
CA MET A 16 19.86 16.20 -9.53
C MET A 16 18.48 15.86 -10.09
N ASN A 17 18.47 15.57 -11.38
CA ASN A 17 17.31 15.07 -12.08
C ASN A 17 17.65 13.68 -12.64
N ILE A 18 16.90 12.66 -12.23
CA ILE A 18 17.12 11.28 -12.64
C ILE A 18 15.87 10.78 -13.34
N HIS A 19 16.07 10.22 -14.54
CA HIS A 19 15.02 9.54 -15.28
C HIS A 19 15.45 8.11 -15.58
N LEU A 20 14.65 7.14 -15.14
CA LEU A 20 14.85 5.72 -15.42
C LEU A 20 13.66 5.20 -16.23
N GLU A 21 13.94 4.39 -17.25
CA GLU A 21 12.93 3.77 -18.09
C GLU A 21 13.13 2.25 -18.10
N ASN A 22 12.02 1.53 -17.93
CA ASN A 22 11.96 0.08 -18.02
C ASN A 22 13.05 -0.64 -17.21
N CYS A 23 13.25 -0.21 -15.97
CA CYS A 23 14.24 -0.77 -15.06
C CYS A 23 13.62 -1.78 -14.10
N GLN A 24 14.49 -2.59 -13.49
CA GLN A 24 14.13 -3.34 -12.29
C GLN A 24 14.63 -2.58 -11.07
N LEU A 25 13.81 -2.53 -10.03
CA LEU A 25 14.13 -1.87 -8.77
C LEU A 25 13.91 -2.84 -7.63
N GLU A 26 14.91 -2.92 -6.75
CA GLU A 26 14.82 -3.64 -5.50
C GLU A 26 14.78 -2.63 -4.35
N ALA A 27 13.74 -2.70 -3.54
CA ALA A 27 13.52 -1.78 -2.45
C ALA A 27 13.47 -2.53 -1.12
N PHE A 28 14.19 -2.00 -0.13
CA PHE A 28 14.20 -2.51 1.23
C PHE A 28 13.68 -1.42 2.16
N TYR A 29 12.72 -1.76 3.00
CA TYR A 29 12.20 -0.87 4.02
C TYR A 29 11.92 -1.65 5.30
N GLU A 30 12.64 -1.33 6.35
CA GLU A 30 12.65 -2.13 7.58
C GLU A 30 13.00 -3.59 7.25
N ASN A 31 12.15 -4.55 7.63
CA ASN A 31 12.33 -5.98 7.30
C ASN A 31 11.57 -6.40 6.03
N ARG A 32 11.13 -5.44 5.22
CA ARG A 32 10.33 -5.68 4.03
C ARG A 32 11.16 -5.49 2.78
N HIS A 33 10.90 -6.35 1.81
CA HIS A 33 11.62 -6.40 0.55
C HIS A 33 10.63 -6.40 -0.60
N PHE A 34 10.85 -5.53 -1.58
CA PHE A 34 10.02 -5.42 -2.77
C PHE A 34 10.89 -5.47 -4.03
N LEU A 35 10.47 -6.29 -4.99
CA LEU A 35 11.03 -6.34 -6.33
C LEU A 35 10.03 -5.72 -7.30
N LEU A 36 10.40 -4.64 -7.95
CA LEU A 36 9.56 -3.95 -8.92
C LEU A 36 10.12 -4.18 -10.33
N SER A 37 9.26 -4.61 -11.25
CA SER A 37 9.61 -4.79 -12.65
C SER A 37 9.06 -3.65 -13.52
N HIS A 38 9.66 -3.44 -14.68
CA HIS A 38 9.23 -2.41 -15.64
C HIS A 38 9.00 -1.04 -14.98
N VAL A 39 10.00 -0.58 -14.22
CA VAL A 39 9.93 0.67 -13.48
C VAL A 39 10.29 1.83 -14.39
N ASP A 40 9.38 2.78 -14.49
CA ASP A 40 9.63 4.12 -15.00
C ASP A 40 9.63 5.09 -13.82
N MET A 41 10.71 5.83 -13.66
CA MET A 41 10.87 6.71 -12.50
C MET A 41 11.49 8.03 -12.90
N HIS A 42 10.91 9.09 -12.38
CA HIS A 42 11.49 10.43 -12.42
C HIS A 42 11.74 10.89 -10.98
N LEU A 43 12.98 11.22 -10.67
CA LEU A 43 13.39 11.84 -9.41
C LEU A 43 13.91 13.23 -9.68
N ASN A 44 13.43 14.20 -8.94
CA ASN A 44 13.99 15.54 -8.90
C ASN A 44 14.45 15.83 -7.47
N ILE A 45 15.75 15.94 -7.28
CA ILE A 45 16.36 16.08 -5.96
C ILE A 45 16.92 17.48 -5.83
N ASP A 46 16.43 18.21 -4.84
CA ASP A 46 17.02 19.44 -4.33
C ASP A 46 17.20 19.30 -2.82
N THR A 47 18.43 19.10 -2.37
CA THR A 47 18.72 18.85 -0.94
C THR A 47 18.39 20.03 -0.05
N ASP A 48 18.20 21.23 -0.59
CA ASP A 48 17.77 22.43 0.14
C ASP A 48 16.25 22.63 0.12
N ASP A 49 15.49 21.85 -0.63
CA ASP A 49 14.05 22.01 -0.79
C ASP A 49 13.30 20.70 -0.65
N SER A 50 13.28 19.89 -1.68
CA SER A 50 12.48 18.67 -1.72
C SER A 50 13.08 17.59 -2.63
N LEU A 51 12.65 16.36 -2.39
CA LEU A 51 12.85 15.24 -3.30
C LEU A 51 11.49 14.89 -3.90
N PHE A 52 11.32 15.16 -5.19
CA PHE A 52 10.13 14.76 -5.94
C PHE A 52 10.30 13.37 -6.51
N VAL A 53 9.26 12.55 -6.41
CA VAL A 53 9.21 11.18 -6.91
C VAL A 53 7.98 11.00 -7.79
N ASP A 54 8.19 10.49 -8.98
CA ASP A 54 7.15 9.99 -9.87
C ASP A 54 7.58 8.61 -10.36
N LEU A 55 6.95 7.56 -9.84
CA LEU A 55 7.30 6.18 -10.13
C LEU A 55 6.05 5.40 -10.54
N SER A 56 6.19 4.64 -11.62
CA SER A 56 5.23 3.60 -11.98
C SER A 56 5.95 2.30 -12.27
N SER A 57 5.35 1.18 -11.91
CA SER A 57 5.91 -0.14 -12.15
C SER A 57 4.92 -1.07 -12.84
N GLY A 58 5.45 -2.16 -13.40
CA GLY A 58 4.69 -3.37 -13.68
C GLY A 58 4.59 -4.24 -12.43
N LYS A 59 4.59 -5.55 -12.63
CA LYS A 59 4.45 -6.53 -11.54
C LYS A 59 5.50 -6.34 -10.46
N PHE A 60 5.08 -6.56 -9.24
CA PHE A 60 5.95 -6.54 -8.08
C PHE A 60 5.84 -7.82 -7.26
N GLY A 61 6.89 -8.14 -6.54
CA GLY A 61 7.02 -9.32 -5.68
C GLY A 61 7.79 -9.01 -4.41
N GLY A 62 8.01 -10.03 -3.60
CA GLY A 62 8.67 -9.93 -2.30
C GLY A 62 7.68 -10.04 -1.15
N THR A 63 7.69 -9.08 -0.24
CA THR A 63 6.77 -9.07 0.93
C THR A 63 5.30 -9.10 0.52
N ALA A 64 4.95 -8.44 -0.57
CA ALA A 64 3.65 -8.53 -1.21
C ALA A 64 3.83 -8.73 -2.72
N ILE A 65 2.86 -9.37 -3.37
CA ILE A 65 2.86 -9.64 -4.80
C ILE A 65 1.66 -8.93 -5.43
N GLY A 66 1.87 -8.30 -6.58
CA GLY A 66 0.78 -7.61 -7.28
C GLY A 66 1.13 -7.21 -8.71
N ASP A 67 0.22 -6.47 -9.35
CA ASP A 67 0.30 -6.14 -10.77
C ASP A 67 1.04 -4.84 -11.06
N SER A 68 0.88 -3.81 -10.23
CA SER A 68 1.59 -2.55 -10.40
C SER A 68 1.59 -1.68 -9.14
N VAL A 69 2.58 -0.80 -9.06
CA VAL A 69 2.71 0.24 -8.02
C VAL A 69 2.83 1.60 -8.70
N LYS A 70 2.21 2.62 -8.11
CA LYS A 70 2.44 4.03 -8.45
C LYS A 70 2.76 4.81 -7.19
N LEU A 71 3.82 5.61 -7.24
CA LEU A 71 4.20 6.57 -6.22
C LEU A 71 4.33 7.94 -6.85
N TYR A 72 3.70 8.94 -6.25
CA TYR A 72 3.76 10.31 -6.77
C TYR A 72 3.70 11.30 -5.60
N GLY A 73 4.71 12.14 -5.49
CA GLY A 73 4.72 13.19 -4.46
C GLY A 73 6.11 13.64 -4.08
N ASP A 74 6.20 14.24 -2.90
CA ASP A 74 7.39 14.90 -2.41
C ASP A 74 7.82 14.40 -1.03
N ILE A 75 9.12 14.52 -0.80
CA ILE A 75 9.72 14.41 0.53
C ILE A 75 10.40 15.74 0.85
N ASP A 76 10.00 16.37 1.95
CA ASP A 76 10.61 17.63 2.40
C ASP A 76 12.06 17.41 2.82
N MET A 77 12.97 18.18 2.23
CA MET A 77 14.40 18.13 2.55
C MET A 77 14.87 19.28 3.44
N LYS A 78 13.98 20.24 3.74
CA LYS A 78 14.29 21.41 4.59
C LYS A 78 14.38 21.05 6.07
N SER A 79 13.52 20.16 6.53
CA SER A 79 13.50 19.69 7.90
C SER A 79 14.33 18.41 8.09
N ASP A 80 14.83 18.18 9.28
CA ASP A 80 15.58 16.96 9.59
C ASP A 80 14.70 15.70 9.61
N GLU A 81 13.40 15.87 9.80
CA GLU A 81 12.43 14.77 9.80
C GLU A 81 12.14 14.21 8.40
N HIS A 82 12.38 14.99 7.35
CA HIS A 82 12.06 14.62 5.97
C HIS A 82 10.62 14.13 5.81
N THR A 83 9.67 15.02 5.97
CA THR A 83 8.24 14.69 5.92
C THR A 83 7.81 14.28 4.52
N ILE A 84 7.06 13.18 4.43
CA ILE A 84 6.49 12.64 3.20
C ILE A 84 5.14 13.32 2.91
N ALA A 85 4.88 13.62 1.64
CA ALA A 85 3.57 13.95 1.09
C ALA A 85 3.43 13.22 -0.25
N MET A 86 2.89 12.00 -0.24
CA MET A 86 2.96 11.10 -1.38
C MET A 86 1.66 10.32 -1.56
N ASN A 87 1.20 10.24 -2.81
CA ASN A 87 0.16 9.32 -3.21
C ASN A 87 0.77 7.96 -3.54
N VAL A 88 0.20 6.90 -3.00
CA VAL A 88 0.65 5.52 -3.12
C VAL A 88 -0.50 4.67 -3.64
N SER A 89 -0.26 3.93 -4.71
CA SER A 89 -1.27 3.02 -5.25
C SER A 89 -0.65 1.65 -5.49
N PHE A 90 -1.32 0.61 -4.97
CA PHE A 90 -0.99 -0.79 -5.22
C PHE A 90 -2.16 -1.44 -5.93
N TYR A 91 -1.94 -1.93 -7.14
CA TYR A 91 -2.97 -2.56 -7.97
C TYR A 91 -2.78 -4.06 -8.05
N GLY A 92 -3.88 -4.79 -8.02
CA GLY A 92 -3.89 -6.22 -8.21
C GLY A 92 -3.07 -6.99 -7.18
N VAL A 93 -3.12 -6.58 -5.92
CA VAL A 93 -2.40 -7.23 -4.83
C VAL A 93 -3.00 -8.60 -4.58
N ASP A 94 -2.15 -9.63 -4.54
CA ASP A 94 -2.55 -10.99 -4.20
C ASP A 94 -2.71 -11.14 -2.68
N PRO A 95 -3.93 -11.38 -2.17
CA PRO A 95 -4.15 -11.55 -0.74
C PRO A 95 -3.39 -12.73 -0.14
N ALA A 96 -3.14 -13.78 -0.91
CA ALA A 96 -2.38 -14.94 -0.44
C ALA A 96 -0.93 -14.55 -0.08
N SER A 97 -0.34 -13.62 -0.82
CA SER A 97 1.01 -13.10 -0.52
C SER A 97 1.08 -12.36 0.81
N LEU A 98 -0.05 -11.85 1.28
CA LEU A 98 -0.18 -11.20 2.60
C LEU A 98 -0.57 -12.18 3.71
N GLY A 99 -0.68 -13.46 3.42
CA GLY A 99 -1.08 -14.48 4.40
C GLY A 99 -2.59 -14.51 4.72
N LEU A 100 -3.43 -13.90 3.89
CA LEU A 100 -4.88 -13.83 4.08
C LEU A 100 -5.65 -15.08 3.61
N GLY A 101 -4.97 -16.18 3.40
CA GLY A 101 -5.55 -17.47 3.03
C GLY A 101 -5.20 -17.91 1.60
N ASN A 102 -5.02 -19.20 1.43
CA ASN A 102 -4.58 -19.79 0.16
C ASN A 102 -5.70 -19.91 -0.89
N ASN A 103 -6.94 -19.69 -0.50
CA ASN A 103 -8.12 -19.87 -1.35
C ASN A 103 -8.73 -18.55 -1.83
N ILE A 104 -8.13 -17.44 -1.52
CA ILE A 104 -8.58 -16.11 -1.98
C ILE A 104 -7.79 -15.79 -3.24
N HIS A 105 -8.45 -15.91 -4.41
CA HIS A 105 -7.84 -15.64 -5.71
C HIS A 105 -8.15 -14.24 -6.24
N ASP A 106 -9.10 -13.56 -5.64
CA ASP A 106 -9.49 -12.22 -6.02
C ASP A 106 -8.43 -11.22 -5.58
N LYS A 107 -8.13 -10.26 -6.44
CA LYS A 107 -7.07 -9.27 -6.22
C LYS A 107 -7.64 -8.01 -5.61
N LEU A 108 -6.83 -7.34 -4.79
CA LEU A 108 -7.23 -6.09 -4.15
C LEU A 108 -6.44 -4.89 -4.67
N THR A 109 -7.05 -3.72 -4.53
CA THR A 109 -6.44 -2.44 -4.83
C THR A 109 -6.36 -1.59 -3.56
N LEU A 110 -5.20 -0.99 -3.33
CA LEU A 110 -4.95 -0.05 -2.24
C LEU A 110 -4.54 1.29 -2.84
N ILE A 111 -5.27 2.35 -2.50
CA ILE A 111 -4.93 3.72 -2.89
C ILE A 111 -4.89 4.56 -1.62
N ALA A 112 -3.74 5.13 -1.31
CA ALA A 112 -3.51 5.81 -0.06
C ALA A 112 -2.68 7.09 -0.23
N GLU A 113 -2.76 7.95 0.77
CA GLU A 113 -1.87 9.09 0.95
C GLU A 113 -0.92 8.78 2.11
N ALA A 114 0.38 8.84 1.83
CA ALA A 114 1.42 8.67 2.81
C ALA A 114 1.90 10.03 3.30
N GLY A 115 2.12 10.13 4.60
CA GLY A 115 2.58 11.34 5.26
C GLY A 115 3.47 11.03 6.46
N GLY A 116 3.84 12.07 7.18
CA GLY A 116 4.70 11.98 8.35
C GLY A 116 6.19 11.84 8.04
N PRO A 117 7.03 11.67 9.07
CA PRO A 117 8.46 11.52 8.90
C PRO A 117 8.83 10.27 8.08
N VAL A 118 9.86 10.35 7.24
CA VAL A 118 10.36 9.19 6.46
C VAL A 118 10.74 8.03 7.37
N ALA A 119 11.24 8.30 8.57
CA ALA A 119 11.61 7.27 9.53
C ALA A 119 10.40 6.52 10.12
N SER A 120 9.21 7.13 10.11
CA SER A 120 7.99 6.57 10.67
C SER A 120 6.77 7.03 9.87
N PRO A 121 6.62 6.60 8.61
CA PRO A 121 5.53 7.06 7.77
C PRO A 121 4.18 6.51 8.24
N LYS A 122 3.15 7.29 7.97
CA LYS A 122 1.75 6.91 8.11
C LYS A 122 1.09 6.98 6.75
N ALA A 123 0.10 6.13 6.54
CA ALA A 123 -0.70 6.20 5.34
C ALA A 123 -2.18 5.97 5.67
N GLU A 124 -3.05 6.60 4.92
CA GLU A 124 -4.48 6.36 4.98
C GLU A 124 -5.07 6.38 3.58
N GLY A 125 -6.09 5.57 3.35
CA GLY A 125 -6.70 5.49 2.04
C GLY A 125 -7.83 4.50 1.98
N LYS A 126 -7.99 3.92 0.79
CA LYS A 126 -9.07 3.00 0.45
C LYS A 126 -8.53 1.67 -0.02
N ILE A 127 -9.25 0.62 0.38
CA ILE A 127 -9.07 -0.73 -0.14
C ILE A 127 -10.32 -1.11 -0.92
N THR A 128 -10.13 -1.73 -2.09
CA THR A 128 -11.22 -2.21 -2.92
C THR A 128 -10.93 -3.60 -3.47
N MET A 129 -11.99 -4.43 -3.57
CA MET A 129 -12.00 -5.70 -4.29
C MET A 129 -13.30 -5.79 -5.08
N GLU A 130 -13.24 -6.20 -6.34
CA GLU A 130 -14.45 -6.43 -7.16
C GLU A 130 -15.26 -7.60 -6.63
N GLN A 131 -14.59 -8.68 -6.27
CA GLN A 131 -15.19 -9.89 -5.73
C GLN A 131 -14.27 -10.51 -4.70
N LEU A 132 -14.84 -11.17 -3.71
CA LEU A 132 -14.13 -11.99 -2.74
C LEU A 132 -14.86 -13.31 -2.58
N HIS A 133 -14.21 -14.40 -2.98
CA HIS A 133 -14.73 -15.76 -2.84
C HIS A 133 -14.00 -16.46 -1.69
N ILE A 134 -14.76 -16.80 -0.66
CA ILE A 134 -14.29 -17.65 0.42
C ILE A 134 -15.20 -18.89 0.48
N PRO A 135 -14.78 -20.00 1.12
CA PRO A 135 -15.64 -21.17 1.25
C PRO A 135 -17.01 -20.80 1.81
N ALA A 136 -18.06 -21.18 1.08
CA ALA A 136 -19.47 -20.95 1.39
C ALA A 136 -19.99 -19.51 1.22
N LEU A 137 -19.15 -18.53 0.86
CA LEU A 137 -19.59 -17.14 0.71
C LEU A 137 -18.92 -16.45 -0.47
N SER A 138 -19.71 -15.67 -1.20
CA SER A 138 -19.20 -14.77 -2.23
C SER A 138 -19.66 -13.36 -1.96
N PHE A 139 -18.69 -12.46 -1.87
CA PHE A 139 -18.94 -11.03 -1.70
C PHE A 139 -18.65 -10.29 -3.00
N SER A 140 -19.41 -9.26 -3.27
CA SER A 140 -19.16 -8.35 -4.38
C SER A 140 -19.02 -6.91 -3.90
N HIS A 141 -18.24 -6.13 -4.66
CA HIS A 141 -18.04 -4.71 -4.39
C HIS A 141 -17.59 -4.41 -2.95
N LEU A 142 -16.49 -5.06 -2.51
CA LEU A 142 -15.87 -4.71 -1.24
C LEU A 142 -15.11 -3.40 -1.38
N ASP A 143 -15.38 -2.48 -0.47
CA ASP A 143 -14.60 -1.26 -0.30
C ASP A 143 -14.53 -0.87 1.19
N GLY A 144 -13.48 -0.14 1.55
CA GLY A 144 -13.29 0.29 2.94
C GLY A 144 -12.15 1.27 3.08
N HIS A 145 -11.97 1.75 4.30
CA HIS A 145 -10.85 2.59 4.69
C HIS A 145 -9.73 1.78 5.30
N VAL A 146 -8.50 2.18 5.02
CA VAL A 146 -7.29 1.57 5.56
C VAL A 146 -6.37 2.63 6.14
N PHE A 147 -5.79 2.32 7.30
CA PHE A 147 -4.76 3.12 7.96
C PHE A 147 -3.53 2.24 8.16
N TYR A 148 -2.36 2.80 7.89
CA TYR A 148 -1.09 2.12 8.05
C TYR A 148 -0.16 2.91 8.95
N HIS A 149 0.49 2.24 9.91
CA HIS A 149 1.58 2.78 10.70
C HIS A 149 2.40 1.63 11.32
N HIS A 150 3.72 1.68 11.18
CA HIS A 150 4.65 0.68 11.75
C HIS A 150 4.30 -0.79 11.42
N GLY A 151 4.01 -1.07 10.15
CA GLY A 151 3.66 -2.41 9.71
C GLY A 151 2.28 -2.90 10.11
N LYS A 152 1.50 -2.07 10.80
CA LYS A 152 0.14 -2.39 11.23
C LYS A 152 -0.88 -1.67 10.35
N MET A 153 -1.86 -2.43 9.88
CA MET A 153 -2.97 -1.92 9.09
C MET A 153 -4.26 -2.03 9.90
N LYS A 154 -5.03 -0.96 9.90
CA LYS A 154 -6.37 -0.93 10.48
C LYS A 154 -7.38 -0.69 9.38
N PHE A 155 -8.37 -1.58 9.28
CA PHE A 155 -9.46 -1.48 8.32
C PHE A 155 -10.72 -1.04 9.05
N THR A 156 -11.41 -0.02 8.50
CA THR A 156 -12.67 0.48 9.01
C THR A 156 -13.68 0.64 7.88
N ASP A 157 -14.95 0.54 8.21
CA ASP A 157 -16.06 0.77 7.26
C ASP A 157 -15.93 -0.07 5.97
N VAL A 158 -15.39 -1.27 6.09
CA VAL A 158 -15.34 -2.22 4.97
C VAL A 158 -16.74 -2.75 4.73
N THR A 159 -17.27 -2.55 3.53
CA THR A 159 -18.60 -3.00 3.14
C THR A 159 -18.52 -3.93 1.94
N GLY A 160 -19.37 -4.95 1.94
CA GLY A 160 -19.50 -5.88 0.82
C GLY A 160 -20.95 -6.34 0.67
N ARG A 161 -21.31 -6.83 -0.51
CA ARG A 161 -22.64 -7.36 -0.79
C ARG A 161 -22.63 -8.88 -0.78
N VAL A 162 -23.58 -9.48 -0.11
CA VAL A 162 -23.77 -10.94 -0.05
C VAL A 162 -25.26 -11.25 0.16
N TYR A 163 -25.79 -12.22 -0.56
CA TYR A 163 -27.18 -12.67 -0.44
C TYR A 163 -28.23 -11.52 -0.48
N GLY A 164 -28.04 -10.54 -1.36
CA GLY A 164 -28.94 -9.41 -1.47
C GLY A 164 -28.88 -8.41 -0.31
N GLY A 165 -28.02 -8.64 0.67
CA GLY A 165 -27.78 -7.76 1.81
C GLY A 165 -26.38 -7.15 1.79
N THR A 166 -26.05 -6.49 2.91
CA THR A 166 -24.76 -5.85 3.11
C THR A 166 -24.08 -6.42 4.35
N VAL A 167 -22.80 -6.72 4.23
CA VAL A 167 -21.92 -7.06 5.35
C VAL A 167 -20.98 -5.88 5.59
N LYS A 168 -20.80 -5.52 6.86
CA LYS A 168 -19.79 -4.56 7.32
C LYS A 168 -18.69 -5.29 8.06
N ALA A 169 -17.47 -4.88 7.80
CA ALA A 169 -16.29 -5.44 8.45
C ALA A 169 -15.38 -4.32 8.98
N SER A 170 -14.65 -4.66 10.02
CA SER A 170 -13.51 -3.90 10.53
C SER A 170 -12.45 -4.87 11.02
N GLY A 171 -11.22 -4.42 11.15
CA GLY A 171 -10.18 -5.31 11.62
C GLY A 171 -8.80 -4.68 11.64
N ASN A 172 -7.86 -5.48 12.08
CA ASN A 172 -6.46 -5.14 12.13
C ASN A 172 -5.64 -6.24 11.45
N TYR A 173 -4.54 -5.85 10.84
CA TYR A 173 -3.59 -6.75 10.20
C TYR A 173 -2.16 -6.28 10.48
N ASP A 174 -1.30 -7.21 10.88
CA ASP A 174 0.12 -6.97 11.06
C ASP A 174 0.89 -7.60 9.90
N ILE A 175 1.57 -6.78 9.08
CA ILE A 175 2.30 -7.24 7.89
C ILE A 175 3.47 -8.16 8.28
N ASP A 176 4.13 -7.87 9.39
CA ASP A 176 5.35 -8.58 9.79
C ASP A 176 5.03 -9.95 10.41
N THR A 177 4.04 -10.03 11.28
CA THR A 177 3.60 -11.27 11.94
C THR A 177 2.54 -12.02 11.15
N ARG A 178 1.86 -11.35 10.19
CA ARG A 178 0.68 -11.83 9.45
C ARG A 178 -0.52 -12.17 10.35
N ALA A 179 -0.51 -11.66 11.57
CA ALA A 179 -1.64 -11.78 12.48
C ALA A 179 -2.77 -10.84 12.05
N TYR A 180 -4.00 -11.31 12.14
CA TYR A 180 -5.17 -10.51 11.81
C TYR A 180 -6.30 -10.74 12.82
N ASP A 181 -7.16 -9.73 12.96
CA ASP A 181 -8.36 -9.75 13.76
C ASP A 181 -9.47 -9.05 12.96
N ILE A 182 -10.57 -9.77 12.70
CA ILE A 182 -11.64 -9.31 11.82
C ILE A 182 -12.98 -9.45 12.54
N HIS A 183 -13.78 -8.38 12.50
CA HIS A 183 -15.15 -8.33 13.00
C HIS A 183 -16.12 -8.13 11.84
N LEU A 184 -17.16 -8.97 11.78
CA LEU A 184 -18.18 -8.94 10.74
C LEU A 184 -19.57 -8.69 11.33
N ALA A 185 -20.38 -7.87 10.65
CA ALA A 185 -21.78 -7.65 10.95
C ALA A 185 -22.61 -7.64 9.65
N GLY A 186 -23.66 -8.46 9.58
CA GLY A 186 -24.52 -8.56 8.41
C GLY A 186 -25.87 -7.85 8.63
N LYS A 187 -26.43 -7.26 7.57
CA LYS A 187 -27.76 -6.66 7.53
C LYS A 187 -28.50 -7.08 6.27
N LYS A 188 -29.81 -7.38 6.41
CA LYS A 188 -30.71 -7.74 5.29
C LYS A 188 -30.21 -8.96 4.48
N LEU A 189 -29.58 -9.90 5.14
CA LEU A 189 -29.17 -11.15 4.48
C LEU A 189 -30.40 -12.01 4.19
N ASP A 190 -30.52 -12.49 2.95
CA ASP A 190 -31.64 -13.33 2.53
C ASP A 190 -31.20 -14.81 2.50
N SER A 191 -31.74 -15.59 3.40
CA SER A 191 -31.43 -17.03 3.54
C SER A 191 -31.91 -17.89 2.36
N ARG A 192 -32.66 -17.33 1.42
CA ARG A 192 -33.10 -18.06 0.20
C ARG A 192 -31.99 -18.21 -0.84
N TYR A 193 -30.88 -17.52 -0.66
CA TYR A 193 -29.69 -17.67 -1.51
C TYR A 193 -28.65 -18.52 -0.77
N PRO A 194 -28.64 -19.84 -0.99
CA PRO A 194 -27.60 -20.68 -0.41
C PRO A 194 -26.24 -20.36 -1.01
N ALA A 195 -25.21 -20.62 -0.26
CA ALA A 195 -23.82 -20.44 -0.68
C ALA A 195 -23.42 -21.36 -1.83
#